data_da0397a393cc3c9b4999f6c6c564aff7
#
_entry.id   da0397a393cc3c9b4999f6c6c564aff7
#
_cell.length_a   1.000
_cell.length_b   1.000
_cell.length_c   1.000
_cell.angle_alpha   90.00
_cell.angle_beta   90.00
_cell.angle_gamma   90.00
#
_symmetry.space_group_name_H-M   'P 1'
#
loop_
_entity.id
_entity.type
_entity.pdbx_description
1 polymer ?
#
loop_
_entity_poly.entity_id
_entity_poly.type
_entity_poly.pdbx_seq_one_letter_code
_entity_poly.pdbx_strand_id
1 'polypeptide(L)'
;MRWARILRQLGHRVHIAHRYDGAVADLMIALHAWRSADSIRTFRERYPDRPLIVGLSGTDIYDYIDRDRASVLRSLACADRLIALQELASRRVPARFRDKVRTVHQSALPVRRRRTERTGSFDVAVIGHLREVKDPFRAAQAARRLPATSRIRIVHLGAAETPGWAAAAKAEMAVNPRYVWRGDRPRADVRRLLGRARAMVLSSFSEGGANVISEAVAAGLPILATRIDGSLGLLGRDYPGYYPVGDTEALARLLVRIETEPLFLERLTRAITRRAPLFQPAREKTEWKSLIEEMMPKPLPARRRRAA
;
A
#
# COMPACT_ATOMS: atom_id res chain seq x y z
N MET A 1 -2.02 -0.91 -12.73
CA MET A 1 -1.69 0.01 -13.85
C MET A 1 -0.48 0.93 -13.59
N ARG A 2 -0.07 1.19 -12.33
CA ARG A 2 1.06 2.07 -11.99
C ARG A 2 2.38 1.63 -12.64
N TRP A 3 2.84 0.41 -12.39
CA TRP A 3 4.10 -0.12 -12.90
C TRP A 3 4.14 -0.14 -14.44
N ALA A 4 3.03 -0.52 -15.09
CA ALA A 4 2.96 -0.46 -16.55
C ALA A 4 3.17 0.96 -17.10
N ARG A 5 2.66 1.99 -16.42
CA ARG A 5 2.91 3.39 -16.80
C ARG A 5 4.39 3.75 -16.64
N ILE A 6 5.01 3.36 -15.54
CA ILE A 6 6.44 3.62 -15.27
C ILE A 6 7.31 2.94 -16.34
N LEU A 7 7.03 1.67 -16.63
CA LEU A 7 7.78 0.91 -17.64
C LEU A 7 7.63 1.51 -19.06
N ARG A 8 6.41 1.96 -19.42
CA ARG A 8 6.21 2.70 -20.68
C ARG A 8 7.00 4.01 -20.72
N GLN A 9 7.07 4.73 -19.61
CA GLN A 9 7.90 5.95 -19.48
C GLN A 9 9.41 5.67 -19.53
N LEU A 10 9.82 4.43 -19.30
CA LEU A 10 11.20 3.94 -19.48
C LEU A 10 11.47 3.41 -20.89
N GLY A 11 10.48 3.47 -21.79
CA GLY A 11 10.63 3.05 -23.19
C GLY A 11 10.23 1.62 -23.50
N HIS A 12 9.67 0.87 -22.53
CA HIS A 12 9.26 -0.51 -22.74
C HIS A 12 7.85 -0.61 -23.33
N ARG A 13 7.63 -1.56 -24.23
CA ARG A 13 6.30 -1.98 -24.65
C ARG A 13 5.71 -2.89 -23.57
N VAL A 14 4.52 -2.56 -23.06
CA VAL A 14 3.91 -3.29 -21.95
C VAL A 14 2.55 -3.82 -22.35
N HIS A 15 2.44 -5.15 -22.40
CA HIS A 15 1.17 -5.88 -22.49
C HIS A 15 0.64 -6.15 -21.07
N ILE A 16 -0.67 -6.03 -20.85
CA ILE A 16 -1.31 -6.26 -19.56
C ILE A 16 -2.42 -7.27 -19.76
N ALA A 17 -2.35 -8.37 -19.00
CA ALA A 17 -3.35 -9.42 -19.01
C ALA A 17 -3.72 -9.84 -17.57
N HIS A 18 -4.92 -10.36 -17.36
CA HIS A 18 -5.33 -10.95 -16.07
C HIS A 18 -4.64 -12.29 -15.80
N ARG A 19 -4.43 -13.06 -16.85
CA ARG A 19 -3.66 -14.31 -16.86
C ARG A 19 -2.69 -14.27 -18.02
N TYR A 20 -1.62 -15.04 -17.92
CA TYR A 20 -0.69 -15.17 -19.05
C TYR A 20 -1.42 -15.83 -20.22
N ASP A 21 -1.48 -15.14 -21.33
CA ASP A 21 -2.22 -15.51 -22.55
C ASP A 21 -1.33 -16.13 -23.64
N GLY A 22 -0.07 -16.43 -23.32
CA GLY A 22 0.90 -16.99 -24.26
C GLY A 22 1.66 -15.93 -25.09
N ALA A 23 1.39 -14.65 -24.87
CA ALA A 23 2.10 -13.58 -25.60
C ALA A 23 3.63 -13.68 -25.41
N VAL A 24 4.36 -13.40 -26.49
CA VAL A 24 5.83 -13.34 -26.44
C VAL A 24 6.25 -12.10 -25.68
N ALA A 25 7.04 -12.29 -24.63
CA ALA A 25 7.58 -11.21 -23.83
C ALA A 25 9.04 -11.48 -23.43
N ASP A 26 9.88 -10.47 -23.42
CA ASP A 26 11.27 -10.58 -22.99
C ASP A 26 11.41 -10.70 -21.48
N LEU A 27 10.43 -10.18 -20.73
CA LEU A 27 10.34 -10.23 -19.27
C LEU A 27 8.87 -10.29 -18.85
N MET A 28 8.56 -11.08 -17.84
CA MET A 28 7.25 -11.10 -17.19
C MET A 28 7.30 -10.49 -15.80
N ILE A 29 6.27 -9.68 -15.47
CA ILE A 29 6.02 -9.20 -14.10
C ILE A 29 4.65 -9.73 -13.67
N ALA A 30 4.65 -10.71 -12.77
CA ALA A 30 3.45 -11.26 -12.18
C ALA A 30 3.11 -10.54 -10.87
N LEU A 31 1.83 -10.25 -10.64
CA LEU A 31 1.38 -9.63 -9.41
C LEU A 31 0.71 -10.67 -8.51
N HIS A 32 1.20 -10.82 -7.28
CA HIS A 32 0.72 -11.76 -6.27
C HIS A 32 1.16 -13.21 -6.52
N ALA A 33 2.03 -13.73 -5.68
CA ALA A 33 2.65 -15.06 -5.85
C ALA A 33 1.64 -16.22 -5.91
N TRP A 34 0.50 -16.12 -5.22
CA TRP A 34 -0.54 -17.17 -5.25
C TRP A 34 -1.53 -16.99 -6.42
N ARG A 35 -2.07 -15.76 -6.61
CA ARG A 35 -3.09 -15.52 -7.66
C ARG A 35 -2.54 -15.68 -9.07
N SER A 36 -1.26 -15.41 -9.26
CA SER A 36 -0.59 -15.55 -10.55
C SER A 36 0.18 -16.87 -10.70
N ALA A 37 0.01 -17.84 -9.80
CA ALA A 37 0.81 -19.06 -9.77
C ALA A 37 0.81 -19.82 -11.10
N ASP A 38 -0.37 -20.01 -11.73
CA ASP A 38 -0.46 -20.67 -13.04
C ASP A 38 0.24 -19.88 -14.14
N SER A 39 0.06 -18.55 -14.17
CA SER A 39 0.73 -17.68 -15.13
C SER A 39 2.25 -17.71 -14.99
N ILE A 40 2.73 -17.72 -13.75
CA ILE A 40 4.16 -17.81 -13.40
C ILE A 40 4.73 -19.15 -13.90
N ARG A 41 4.04 -20.26 -13.61
CA ARG A 41 4.43 -21.59 -14.02
C ARG A 41 4.48 -21.70 -15.55
N THR A 42 3.38 -21.34 -16.23
CA THR A 42 3.27 -21.43 -17.69
C THR A 42 4.31 -20.58 -18.41
N PHE A 43 4.60 -19.38 -17.92
CA PHE A 43 5.65 -18.53 -18.50
C PHE A 43 7.04 -19.14 -18.31
N ARG A 44 7.35 -19.66 -17.12
CA ARG A 44 8.66 -20.27 -16.82
C ARG A 44 8.88 -21.56 -17.62
N GLU A 45 7.83 -22.39 -17.79
CA GLU A 45 7.89 -23.60 -18.64
C GLU A 45 8.16 -23.24 -20.11
N ARG A 46 7.51 -22.18 -20.61
CA ARG A 46 7.67 -21.73 -22.00
C ARG A 46 9.00 -21.01 -22.26
N TYR A 47 9.48 -20.27 -21.27
CA TYR A 47 10.69 -19.45 -21.38
C TYR A 47 11.59 -19.64 -20.15
N PRO A 48 12.35 -20.75 -20.09
CA PRO A 48 13.19 -21.07 -18.92
C PRO A 48 14.20 -19.97 -18.56
N ASP A 49 14.76 -19.31 -19.57
CA ASP A 49 15.84 -18.34 -19.40
C ASP A 49 15.39 -16.87 -19.40
N ARG A 50 14.08 -16.59 -19.62
CA ARG A 50 13.61 -15.21 -19.62
C ARG A 50 13.34 -14.72 -18.21
N PRO A 51 13.69 -13.45 -17.92
CA PRO A 51 13.47 -12.86 -16.60
C PRO A 51 12.02 -12.89 -16.16
N LEU A 52 11.80 -13.27 -14.89
CA LEU A 52 10.50 -13.32 -14.24
C LEU A 52 10.56 -12.60 -12.89
N ILE A 53 9.77 -11.55 -12.75
CA ILE A 53 9.62 -10.78 -11.52
C ILE A 53 8.25 -11.10 -10.90
N VAL A 54 8.21 -11.35 -9.58
CA VAL A 54 6.95 -11.50 -8.84
C VAL A 54 6.79 -10.38 -7.83
N GLY A 55 5.74 -9.59 -8.00
CA GLY A 55 5.34 -8.55 -7.06
C GLY A 55 4.55 -9.13 -5.90
N LEU A 56 5.06 -8.97 -4.69
CA LEU A 56 4.43 -9.41 -3.45
C LEU A 56 3.44 -8.35 -2.98
N SER A 57 2.16 -8.71 -2.88
CA SER A 57 1.09 -7.75 -2.59
C SER A 57 0.58 -7.76 -1.15
N GLY A 58 1.06 -8.67 -0.34
CA GLY A 58 0.75 -8.81 1.10
C GLY A 58 0.02 -10.10 1.40
N THR A 59 -1.20 -10.31 0.94
CA THR A 59 -1.94 -11.54 1.25
C THR A 59 -1.23 -12.81 0.78
N ASP A 60 -0.39 -12.75 -0.25
CA ASP A 60 0.45 -13.86 -0.68
C ASP A 60 1.46 -14.32 0.39
N ILE A 61 2.09 -13.38 1.12
CA ILE A 61 3.14 -13.69 2.11
C ILE A 61 2.65 -13.58 3.57
N TYR A 62 1.47 -13.03 3.83
CA TYR A 62 0.91 -12.91 5.18
C TYR A 62 -0.27 -13.85 5.44
N ASP A 63 -0.85 -14.45 4.38
CA ASP A 63 -2.03 -15.30 4.47
C ASP A 63 -1.85 -16.58 3.64
N TYR A 64 -1.72 -16.47 2.30
CA TYR A 64 -1.62 -17.65 1.42
C TYR A 64 -0.35 -18.47 1.62
N ILE A 65 0.73 -17.90 2.14
CA ILE A 65 1.93 -18.67 2.48
C ILE A 65 1.64 -19.74 3.56
N ASP A 66 0.62 -19.53 4.37
CA ASP A 66 0.20 -20.48 5.39
C ASP A 66 -0.97 -21.38 4.88
N ARG A 67 -1.88 -20.86 4.03
CA ARG A 67 -3.05 -21.58 3.51
C ARG A 67 -2.75 -22.48 2.31
N ASP A 68 -1.91 -22.03 1.39
CA ASP A 68 -1.47 -22.77 0.19
C ASP A 68 0.01 -22.52 -0.06
N ARG A 69 0.79 -23.04 0.90
CA ARG A 69 2.25 -22.91 0.93
C ARG A 69 2.92 -23.40 -0.34
N ALA A 70 2.43 -24.53 -0.87
CA ALA A 70 3.03 -25.18 -2.03
C ALA A 70 3.01 -24.28 -3.27
N SER A 71 1.86 -23.66 -3.58
CA SER A 71 1.71 -22.77 -4.73
C SER A 71 2.53 -21.49 -4.56
N VAL A 72 2.52 -20.89 -3.36
CA VAL A 72 3.33 -19.70 -3.07
C VAL A 72 4.81 -20.02 -3.23
N LEU A 73 5.33 -21.09 -2.62
CA LEU A 73 6.74 -21.45 -2.69
C LEU A 73 7.20 -21.76 -4.11
N ARG A 74 6.38 -22.42 -4.94
CA ARG A 74 6.68 -22.64 -6.36
C ARG A 74 6.83 -21.30 -7.11
N SER A 75 5.92 -20.37 -6.89
CA SER A 75 5.99 -19.04 -7.51
C SER A 75 7.26 -18.28 -7.10
N LEU A 76 7.63 -18.32 -5.79
CA LEU A 76 8.87 -17.71 -5.31
C LEU A 76 10.12 -18.38 -5.91
N ALA A 77 10.09 -19.70 -6.09
CA ALA A 77 11.20 -20.45 -6.71
C ALA A 77 11.37 -20.07 -8.18
N CYS A 78 10.27 -19.97 -8.94
CA CYS A 78 10.29 -19.59 -10.36
C CYS A 78 10.76 -18.15 -10.60
N ALA A 79 10.57 -17.24 -9.65
CA ALA A 79 10.95 -15.85 -9.80
C ALA A 79 12.47 -15.65 -9.74
N ASP A 80 13.00 -14.77 -10.59
CA ASP A 80 14.38 -14.30 -10.51
C ASP A 80 14.52 -13.14 -9.53
N ARG A 81 13.46 -12.30 -9.43
CA ARG A 81 13.33 -11.22 -8.41
C ARG A 81 11.94 -11.19 -7.82
N LEU A 82 11.91 -10.81 -6.55
CA LEU A 82 10.69 -10.60 -5.76
C LEU A 82 10.59 -9.14 -5.36
N ILE A 83 9.51 -8.47 -5.70
CA ILE A 83 9.32 -7.06 -5.34
C ILE A 83 8.46 -6.97 -4.10
N ALA A 84 9.04 -6.48 -3.02
CA ALA A 84 8.35 -6.09 -1.81
C ALA A 84 8.02 -4.59 -1.83
N LEU A 85 6.90 -4.21 -1.21
CA LEU A 85 6.45 -2.80 -1.19
C LEU A 85 6.94 -2.05 0.06
N GLN A 86 7.62 -2.76 0.97
CA GLN A 86 8.24 -2.22 2.19
C GLN A 86 9.30 -3.21 2.71
N GLU A 87 10.22 -2.74 3.53
CA GLU A 87 11.44 -3.48 3.90
C GLU A 87 11.17 -4.74 4.75
N LEU A 88 10.17 -4.70 5.64
CA LEU A 88 9.91 -5.81 6.56
C LEU A 88 9.23 -7.02 5.89
N ALA A 89 8.69 -6.85 4.68
CA ALA A 89 8.09 -7.94 3.93
C ALA A 89 9.08 -9.09 3.67
N SER A 90 10.38 -8.78 3.52
CA SER A 90 11.44 -9.78 3.35
C SER A 90 11.52 -10.80 4.49
N ARG A 91 11.10 -10.42 5.71
CA ARG A 91 11.08 -11.31 6.89
C ARG A 91 10.08 -12.46 6.75
N ARG A 92 9.00 -12.24 6.00
CA ARG A 92 7.95 -13.23 5.71
C ARG A 92 8.34 -14.15 4.56
N VAL A 93 9.29 -13.73 3.72
CA VAL A 93 9.83 -14.57 2.66
C VAL A 93 10.79 -15.60 3.26
N PRO A 94 10.66 -16.91 2.93
CA PRO A 94 11.58 -17.93 3.39
C PRO A 94 13.05 -17.59 3.11
N ALA A 95 13.95 -17.90 4.04
CA ALA A 95 15.34 -17.47 4.02
C ALA A 95 16.03 -17.72 2.67
N ARG A 96 15.80 -18.89 2.04
CA ARG A 96 16.36 -19.29 0.73
C ARG A 96 15.98 -18.43 -0.46
N PHE A 97 14.99 -17.51 -0.31
CA PHE A 97 14.54 -16.61 -1.38
C PHE A 97 14.75 -15.13 -1.05
N ARG A 98 15.30 -14.80 0.13
CA ARG A 98 15.44 -13.40 0.58
C ARG A 98 16.42 -12.59 -0.26
N ASP A 99 17.42 -13.21 -0.80
CA ASP A 99 18.39 -12.62 -1.72
C ASP A 99 17.76 -12.11 -3.01
N LYS A 100 16.63 -12.73 -3.44
CA LYS A 100 15.84 -12.29 -4.59
C LYS A 100 15.02 -11.04 -4.30
N VAL A 101 14.78 -10.67 -3.02
CA VAL A 101 13.88 -9.58 -2.65
C VAL A 101 14.52 -8.22 -2.94
N ARG A 102 13.76 -7.37 -3.63
CA ARG A 102 14.03 -5.95 -3.80
C ARG A 102 12.85 -5.15 -3.28
N THR A 103 13.10 -4.12 -2.50
CA THR A 103 12.04 -3.22 -2.04
C THR A 103 11.88 -2.08 -3.04
N VAL A 104 10.65 -1.94 -3.56
CA VAL A 104 10.25 -0.82 -4.41
C VAL A 104 9.04 -0.15 -3.77
N HIS A 105 9.26 1.02 -3.18
CA HIS A 105 8.17 1.76 -2.55
C HIS A 105 7.22 2.33 -3.60
N GLN A 106 5.93 2.18 -3.35
CA GLN A 106 4.93 2.79 -4.23
C GLN A 106 4.87 4.30 -4.00
N SER A 107 5.10 5.07 -5.05
CA SER A 107 5.06 6.53 -4.98
C SER A 107 3.64 7.08 -4.96
N ALA A 108 3.49 8.32 -4.54
CA ALA A 108 2.26 9.09 -4.64
C ALA A 108 2.54 10.50 -5.14
N LEU A 109 1.58 11.04 -5.89
CA LEU A 109 1.66 12.44 -6.34
C LEU A 109 1.31 13.36 -5.17
N PRO A 110 2.04 14.47 -4.99
CA PRO A 110 1.71 15.47 -3.98
C PRO A 110 0.25 15.93 -4.06
N VAL A 111 -0.32 16.18 -2.91
CA VAL A 111 -1.68 16.74 -2.78
C VAL A 111 -1.56 18.09 -2.11
N ARG A 112 -2.11 19.14 -2.74
CA ARG A 112 -2.14 20.46 -2.10
C ARG A 112 -3.09 20.42 -0.90
N ARG A 113 -2.54 20.67 0.29
CA ARG A 113 -3.35 20.80 1.51
C ARG A 113 -4.12 22.11 1.50
N ARG A 114 -5.41 22.02 1.83
CA ARG A 114 -6.22 23.21 2.12
C ARG A 114 -6.21 23.43 3.63
N ARG A 115 -5.88 24.64 4.07
CA ARG A 115 -6.09 25.01 5.47
C ARG A 115 -7.61 24.98 5.73
N THR A 116 -8.06 24.01 6.51
CA THR A 116 -9.42 24.03 7.05
C THR A 116 -9.43 24.97 8.24
N GLU A 117 -10.43 25.84 8.30
CA GLU A 117 -10.62 26.73 9.44
C GLU A 117 -10.75 25.92 10.74
N ARG A 118 -10.24 26.47 11.84
CA ARG A 118 -10.22 25.80 13.15
C ARG A 118 -11.62 25.61 13.75
N THR A 119 -12.66 26.23 13.19
CA THR A 119 -14.01 26.30 13.71
C THR A 119 -14.96 25.17 13.24
N GLY A 120 -14.58 24.40 12.22
CA GLY A 120 -15.40 23.30 11.67
C GLY A 120 -15.11 21.92 12.28
N SER A 121 -15.71 20.88 11.71
CA SER A 121 -15.44 19.49 12.08
C SER A 121 -13.97 19.12 11.92
N PHE A 122 -13.47 18.25 12.82
CA PHE A 122 -12.15 17.66 12.74
C PHE A 122 -12.24 16.36 11.92
N ASP A 123 -12.17 16.47 10.57
CA ASP A 123 -12.32 15.31 9.70
C ASP A 123 -11.09 14.40 9.78
N VAL A 124 -11.33 13.12 10.10
CA VAL A 124 -10.35 12.04 10.08
C VAL A 124 -10.73 11.09 8.93
N ALA A 125 -9.81 10.90 8.00
CA ALA A 125 -10.03 10.06 6.82
C ALA A 125 -9.83 8.57 7.13
N VAL A 126 -10.71 7.72 6.62
CA VAL A 126 -10.47 6.28 6.43
C VAL A 126 -10.60 5.99 4.93
N ILE A 127 -9.56 5.42 4.33
CA ILE A 127 -9.54 5.13 2.90
C ILE A 127 -9.21 3.67 2.70
N GLY A 128 -10.21 2.88 2.31
CA GLY A 128 -10.09 1.45 2.10
C GLY A 128 -11.44 0.81 1.87
N HIS A 129 -11.47 -0.31 1.16
CA HIS A 129 -12.69 -1.08 0.97
C HIS A 129 -13.16 -1.68 2.30
N LEU A 130 -14.48 -1.77 2.47
CA LEU A 130 -15.08 -2.48 3.60
C LEU A 130 -14.92 -3.99 3.36
N ARG A 131 -13.90 -4.54 4.02
CA ARG A 131 -13.57 -5.98 4.03
C ARG A 131 -12.80 -6.33 5.30
N GLU A 132 -12.88 -7.58 5.72
CA GLU A 132 -12.38 -8.06 7.01
C GLU A 132 -10.93 -7.63 7.31
N VAL A 133 -10.00 -7.88 6.40
CA VAL A 133 -8.57 -7.57 6.60
C VAL A 133 -8.29 -6.09 6.86
N LYS A 134 -9.21 -5.19 6.50
CA LYS A 134 -9.08 -3.74 6.71
C LYS A 134 -9.62 -3.26 8.05
N ASP A 135 -10.34 -4.10 8.80
CA ASP A 135 -11.02 -3.73 10.05
C ASP A 135 -11.77 -2.38 9.92
N PRO A 136 -12.73 -2.30 8.97
CA PRO A 136 -13.20 -1.03 8.42
C PRO A 136 -13.97 -0.17 9.42
N PHE A 137 -14.50 -0.76 10.50
CA PHE A 137 -15.29 -0.04 11.52
C PHE A 137 -14.50 0.36 12.75
N ARG A 138 -13.20 0.02 12.87
CA ARG A 138 -12.40 0.34 14.05
C ARG A 138 -12.39 1.83 14.38
N ALA A 139 -12.23 2.68 13.38
CA ALA A 139 -12.26 4.13 13.56
C ALA A 139 -13.65 4.64 14.00
N ALA A 140 -14.72 4.06 13.46
CA ALA A 140 -16.10 4.39 13.88
C ALA A 140 -16.36 3.99 15.34
N GLN A 141 -15.96 2.78 15.71
CA GLN A 141 -16.07 2.27 17.09
C GLN A 141 -15.27 3.14 18.08
N ALA A 142 -14.06 3.56 17.70
CA ALA A 142 -13.27 4.48 18.52
C ALA A 142 -13.93 5.86 18.63
N ALA A 143 -14.56 6.35 17.56
CA ALA A 143 -15.27 7.63 17.59
C ALA A 143 -16.49 7.65 18.52
N ARG A 144 -17.15 6.51 18.76
CA ARG A 144 -18.23 6.40 19.77
C ARG A 144 -17.76 6.64 21.20
N ARG A 145 -16.44 6.47 21.47
CA ARG A 145 -15.83 6.60 22.80
C ARG A 145 -15.26 7.99 23.07
N LEU A 146 -15.37 8.89 22.10
CA LEU A 146 -14.86 10.25 22.24
C LEU A 146 -15.79 11.08 23.14
N PRO A 147 -15.23 12.05 23.89
CA PRO A 147 -16.02 13.00 24.67
C PRO A 147 -17.09 13.71 23.82
N ALA A 148 -18.18 14.10 24.44
CA ALA A 148 -19.26 14.83 23.75
C ALA A 148 -18.79 16.13 23.09
N THR A 149 -17.76 16.78 23.67
CA THR A 149 -17.13 18.01 23.16
C THR A 149 -16.23 17.79 21.95
N SER A 150 -15.88 16.53 21.60
CA SER A 150 -15.02 16.24 20.45
C SER A 150 -15.73 16.57 19.13
N ARG A 151 -15.00 17.24 18.23
CA ARG A 151 -15.45 17.62 16.88
C ARG A 151 -15.02 16.61 15.82
N ILE A 152 -14.39 15.50 16.22
CA ILE A 152 -13.91 14.46 15.31
C ILE A 152 -15.09 13.86 14.55
N ARG A 153 -14.90 13.78 13.23
CA ARG A 153 -15.79 13.06 12.31
C ARG A 153 -14.96 12.11 11.45
N ILE A 154 -15.32 10.86 11.44
CA ILE A 154 -14.70 9.83 10.60
C ILE A 154 -15.35 9.85 9.21
N VAL A 155 -14.57 10.15 8.18
CA VAL A 155 -15.03 10.15 6.79
C VAL A 155 -14.39 8.96 6.07
N HIS A 156 -15.20 7.95 5.75
CA HIS A 156 -14.75 6.70 5.15
C HIS A 156 -15.08 6.64 3.66
N LEU A 157 -14.06 6.42 2.82
CA LEU A 157 -14.18 6.19 1.39
C LEU A 157 -13.69 4.79 1.02
N GLY A 158 -14.50 4.03 0.30
CA GLY A 158 -14.17 2.72 -0.23
C GLY A 158 -15.42 1.90 -0.52
N ALA A 159 -15.34 1.03 -1.52
CA ALA A 159 -16.43 0.10 -1.84
C ALA A 159 -16.65 -0.91 -0.72
N ALA A 160 -17.86 -1.40 -0.59
CA ALA A 160 -18.16 -2.59 0.20
C ALA A 160 -17.88 -3.84 -0.64
N GLU A 161 -17.12 -4.79 -0.09
CA GLU A 161 -16.80 -6.06 -0.77
C GLU A 161 -18.04 -6.94 -0.99
N THR A 162 -19.00 -6.84 -0.06
CA THR A 162 -20.30 -7.54 -0.14
C THR A 162 -21.45 -6.63 0.26
N PRO A 163 -22.70 -6.96 -0.09
CA PRO A 163 -23.88 -6.23 0.39
C PRO A 163 -23.98 -6.17 1.92
N GLY A 164 -23.53 -7.21 2.63
CA GLY A 164 -23.50 -7.26 4.10
C GLY A 164 -22.61 -6.16 4.70
N TRP A 165 -21.43 -5.91 4.12
CA TRP A 165 -20.56 -4.81 4.54
C TRP A 165 -21.22 -3.44 4.31
N ALA A 166 -21.95 -3.27 3.20
CA ALA A 166 -22.69 -2.03 2.95
C ALA A 166 -23.82 -1.81 3.95
N ALA A 167 -24.58 -2.86 4.28
CA ALA A 167 -25.63 -2.81 5.28
C ALA A 167 -25.07 -2.46 6.67
N ALA A 168 -23.96 -3.09 7.08
CA ALA A 168 -23.27 -2.79 8.33
C ALA A 168 -22.79 -1.33 8.41
N ALA A 169 -22.26 -0.78 7.31
CA ALA A 169 -21.85 0.63 7.27
C ALA A 169 -23.03 1.59 7.42
N LYS A 170 -24.17 1.29 6.79
CA LYS A 170 -25.39 2.09 6.92
C LYS A 170 -25.95 2.00 8.34
N ALA A 171 -25.96 0.81 8.96
CA ALA A 171 -26.36 0.62 10.35
C ALA A 171 -25.45 1.40 11.32
N GLU A 172 -24.13 1.39 11.10
CA GLU A 172 -23.19 2.19 11.87
C GLU A 172 -23.49 3.69 11.74
N MET A 173 -23.75 4.19 10.54
CA MET A 173 -24.11 5.60 10.32
C MET A 173 -25.40 6.00 11.03
N ALA A 174 -26.37 5.11 11.13
CA ALA A 174 -27.65 5.39 11.78
C ALA A 174 -27.54 5.65 13.31
N VAL A 175 -26.54 5.03 13.95
CA VAL A 175 -26.34 5.09 15.41
C VAL A 175 -25.09 5.87 15.83
N ASN A 176 -24.25 6.28 14.88
CA ASN A 176 -23.00 6.98 15.14
C ASN A 176 -22.92 8.27 14.31
N PRO A 177 -23.31 9.42 14.83
CA PRO A 177 -23.31 10.69 14.11
C PRO A 177 -21.89 11.16 13.72
N ARG A 178 -20.85 10.55 14.31
CA ARG A 178 -19.44 10.85 14.00
C ARG A 178 -18.90 10.03 12.83
N TYR A 179 -19.65 9.07 12.28
CA TYR A 179 -19.21 8.22 11.19
C TYR A 179 -20.01 8.48 9.91
N VAL A 180 -19.31 8.70 8.80
CA VAL A 180 -19.90 8.89 7.48
C VAL A 180 -19.17 8.02 6.47
N TRP A 181 -19.82 6.96 5.98
CA TRP A 181 -19.35 6.19 4.84
C TRP A 181 -19.93 6.75 3.54
N ARG A 182 -19.09 6.97 2.56
CA ARG A 182 -19.47 7.58 1.26
C ARG A 182 -19.38 6.61 0.08
N GLY A 183 -19.15 5.33 0.34
CA GLY A 183 -19.02 4.32 -0.70
C GLY A 183 -17.74 4.46 -1.53
N ASP A 184 -17.74 3.82 -2.69
CA ASP A 184 -16.68 3.98 -3.67
C ASP A 184 -16.68 5.38 -4.26
N ARG A 185 -15.51 5.97 -4.39
CA ARG A 185 -15.35 7.34 -4.89
C ARG A 185 -14.19 7.45 -5.88
N PRO A 186 -14.34 8.27 -6.90
CA PRO A 186 -13.25 8.57 -7.82
C PRO A 186 -11.99 9.02 -7.09
N ARG A 187 -10.84 8.74 -7.68
CA ARG A 187 -9.53 9.11 -7.11
C ARG A 187 -9.41 10.61 -6.79
N ALA A 188 -10.09 11.46 -7.55
CA ALA A 188 -10.13 12.90 -7.28
C ALA A 188 -10.76 13.21 -5.91
N ASP A 189 -11.80 12.48 -5.50
CA ASP A 189 -12.46 12.65 -4.21
C ASP A 189 -11.57 12.17 -3.05
N VAL A 190 -10.88 11.04 -3.25
CA VAL A 190 -9.87 10.54 -2.30
C VAL A 190 -8.79 11.62 -2.10
N ARG A 191 -8.25 12.19 -3.18
CA ARG A 191 -7.25 13.26 -3.09
C ARG A 191 -7.80 14.52 -2.41
N ARG A 192 -9.06 14.89 -2.68
CA ARG A 192 -9.73 16.01 -1.98
C ARG A 192 -9.84 15.75 -0.47
N LEU A 193 -10.22 14.52 -0.08
CA LEU A 193 -10.29 14.15 1.33
C LEU A 193 -8.91 14.21 1.99
N LEU A 194 -7.87 13.61 1.37
CA LEU A 194 -6.49 13.68 1.87
C LEU A 194 -5.99 15.12 2.02
N GLY A 195 -6.38 16.02 1.11
CA GLY A 195 -5.98 17.43 1.16
C GLY A 195 -6.66 18.26 2.26
N ARG A 196 -7.83 17.84 2.77
CA ARG A 196 -8.61 18.60 3.77
C ARG A 196 -8.66 17.94 5.14
N ALA A 197 -8.53 16.63 5.24
CA ALA A 197 -8.58 15.92 6.50
C ALA A 197 -7.45 16.36 7.45
N ARG A 198 -7.66 16.19 8.75
CA ARG A 198 -6.69 16.55 9.80
C ARG A 198 -5.76 15.38 10.10
N ALA A 199 -6.25 14.15 9.96
CA ALA A 199 -5.50 12.92 10.09
C ALA A 199 -6.14 11.81 9.24
N MET A 200 -5.45 10.67 9.11
CA MET A 200 -5.96 9.43 8.53
C MET A 200 -5.83 8.29 9.54
N VAL A 201 -6.77 7.37 9.55
CA VAL A 201 -6.68 6.10 10.28
C VAL A 201 -6.49 4.96 9.29
N LEU A 202 -5.54 4.06 9.58
CA LEU A 202 -5.35 2.77 8.96
C LEU A 202 -5.48 1.69 10.04
N SER A 203 -6.51 0.87 9.96
CA SER A 203 -6.89 -0.13 10.98
C SER A 203 -6.61 -1.59 10.58
N SER A 204 -5.97 -1.81 9.44
CA SER A 204 -5.79 -3.14 8.86
C SER A 204 -5.11 -4.14 9.79
N PHE A 205 -5.53 -5.41 9.72
CA PHE A 205 -4.86 -6.55 10.36
C PHE A 205 -3.54 -6.90 9.67
N SER A 206 -3.47 -6.68 8.35
CA SER A 206 -2.30 -7.01 7.53
C SER A 206 -2.26 -6.15 6.27
N GLU A 207 -1.03 -5.77 5.85
CA GLU A 207 -0.75 -5.01 4.63
C GLU A 207 0.60 -5.41 4.04
N GLY A 208 0.66 -5.58 2.73
CA GLY A 208 1.93 -5.77 2.02
C GLY A 208 2.70 -4.46 1.82
N GLY A 209 1.95 -3.36 1.67
CA GLY A 209 2.42 -2.00 1.48
C GLY A 209 1.23 -1.13 1.09
N ALA A 210 0.55 -0.58 2.10
CA ALA A 210 -0.68 0.18 1.90
C ALA A 210 -0.39 1.47 1.10
N ASN A 211 -0.81 1.51 -0.15
CA ASN A 211 -0.62 2.69 -1.02
C ASN A 211 -1.21 3.98 -0.42
N VAL A 212 -2.26 3.85 0.39
CA VAL A 212 -2.86 5.00 1.07
C VAL A 212 -1.92 5.66 2.08
N ILE A 213 -0.95 4.92 2.66
CA ILE A 213 0.12 5.50 3.48
C ILE A 213 0.98 6.42 2.61
N SER A 214 1.42 5.94 1.44
CA SER A 214 2.21 6.77 0.51
C SER A 214 1.44 8.03 0.09
N GLU A 215 0.14 7.90 -0.17
CA GLU A 215 -0.73 9.02 -0.54
C GLU A 215 -0.91 10.03 0.61
N ALA A 216 -1.09 9.56 1.85
CA ALA A 216 -1.20 10.41 3.03
C ALA A 216 0.13 11.12 3.33
N VAL A 217 1.26 10.41 3.24
CA VAL A 217 2.60 11.01 3.41
C VAL A 217 2.85 12.07 2.35
N ALA A 218 2.55 11.80 1.07
CA ALA A 218 2.69 12.77 -0.02
C ALA A 218 1.75 13.98 0.13
N ALA A 219 0.64 13.81 0.85
CA ALA A 219 -0.26 14.91 1.24
C ALA A 219 0.18 15.63 2.53
N GLY A 220 1.22 15.17 3.24
CA GLY A 220 1.58 15.68 4.56
C GLY A 220 0.49 15.44 5.61
N LEU A 221 -0.32 14.40 5.46
CA LEU A 221 -1.44 14.08 6.34
C LEU A 221 -1.01 13.08 7.43
N PRO A 222 -1.03 13.44 8.73
CA PRO A 222 -0.71 12.55 9.84
C PRO A 222 -1.54 11.27 9.82
N ILE A 223 -0.95 10.16 10.26
CA ILE A 223 -1.57 8.83 10.19
C ILE A 223 -1.64 8.22 11.59
N LEU A 224 -2.77 7.65 11.97
CA LEU A 224 -2.88 6.72 13.07
C LEU A 224 -2.98 5.32 12.46
N ALA A 225 -2.03 4.44 12.74
CA ALA A 225 -1.93 3.15 12.06
C ALA A 225 -1.79 1.99 13.04
N THR A 226 -2.36 0.84 12.70
CA THR A 226 -2.07 -0.41 13.39
C THR A 226 -0.59 -0.74 13.29
N ARG A 227 -0.02 -1.28 14.38
CA ARG A 227 1.40 -1.67 14.49
C ARG A 227 1.64 -3.03 13.81
N ILE A 228 1.60 -3.05 12.49
CA ILE A 228 1.84 -4.22 11.64
C ILE A 228 3.08 -4.00 10.76
N ASP A 229 3.67 -5.07 10.24
CA ASP A 229 4.87 -4.98 9.38
C ASP A 229 4.69 -4.00 8.22
N GLY A 230 3.52 -4.03 7.56
CA GLY A 230 3.21 -3.11 6.46
C GLY A 230 3.25 -1.64 6.84
N SER A 231 2.78 -1.29 8.04
CA SER A 231 2.84 0.08 8.57
C SER A 231 4.24 0.43 9.05
N LEU A 232 4.90 -0.48 9.79
CA LEU A 232 6.25 -0.29 10.33
C LEU A 232 7.29 -0.08 9.22
N GLY A 233 7.20 -0.85 8.12
CA GLY A 233 8.11 -0.70 6.98
C GLY A 233 7.95 0.64 6.27
N LEU A 234 6.74 1.17 6.16
CA LEU A 234 6.48 2.43 5.46
C LEU A 234 6.71 3.67 6.35
N LEU A 235 6.27 3.65 7.62
CA LEU A 235 6.31 4.81 8.52
C LEU A 235 7.55 4.82 9.43
N GLY A 236 8.25 3.68 9.57
CA GLY A 236 9.37 3.52 10.50
C GLY A 236 8.93 3.02 11.88
N ARG A 237 9.86 2.33 12.58
CA ARG A 237 9.56 1.67 13.87
C ARG A 237 9.17 2.65 14.98
N ASP A 238 9.73 3.86 14.96
CA ASP A 238 9.58 4.88 16.01
C ASP A 238 8.49 5.90 15.69
N TYR A 239 7.62 5.60 14.71
CA TYR A 239 6.51 6.47 14.38
C TYR A 239 5.52 6.55 15.56
N PRO A 240 5.17 7.76 16.05
CA PRO A 240 4.42 7.90 17.30
C PRO A 240 2.91 7.68 17.20
N GLY A 241 2.38 7.44 16.00
CA GLY A 241 0.96 7.26 15.72
C GLY A 241 0.50 5.80 15.65
N TYR A 242 1.26 4.86 16.23
CA TYR A 242 0.88 3.45 16.25
C TYR A 242 -0.06 3.10 17.40
N TYR A 243 -0.95 2.14 17.13
CA TYR A 243 -1.76 1.47 18.13
C TYR A 243 -1.82 -0.05 17.86
N PRO A 244 -2.11 -0.90 18.88
CA PRO A 244 -2.24 -2.34 18.69
C PRO A 244 -3.39 -2.69 17.74
N VAL A 245 -3.23 -3.78 17.00
CA VAL A 245 -4.29 -4.32 16.12
C VAL A 245 -5.54 -4.63 16.96
N GLY A 246 -6.69 -4.17 16.50
CA GLY A 246 -7.97 -4.39 17.18
C GLY A 246 -8.23 -3.54 18.42
N ASP A 247 -7.27 -2.74 18.88
CA ASP A 247 -7.41 -1.94 20.11
C ASP A 247 -8.16 -0.63 19.85
N THR A 248 -9.47 -0.67 20.09
CA THR A 248 -10.36 0.49 19.97
C THR A 248 -10.05 1.60 20.98
N GLU A 249 -9.65 1.22 22.21
CA GLU A 249 -9.34 2.19 23.27
C GLU A 249 -8.06 2.96 22.98
N ALA A 250 -7.01 2.26 22.55
CA ALA A 250 -5.77 2.92 22.16
C ALA A 250 -6.00 3.88 20.98
N LEU A 251 -6.81 3.48 19.99
CA LEU A 251 -7.17 4.38 18.89
C LEU A 251 -7.98 5.57 19.37
N ALA A 252 -8.95 5.38 20.27
CA ALA A 252 -9.76 6.49 20.83
C ALA A 252 -8.87 7.49 21.57
N ARG A 253 -7.92 7.02 22.40
CA ARG A 253 -6.93 7.89 23.05
C ARG A 253 -6.10 8.70 22.06
N LEU A 254 -5.62 8.07 20.97
CA LEU A 254 -4.87 8.78 19.94
C LEU A 254 -5.74 9.81 19.18
N LEU A 255 -7.01 9.50 18.93
CA LEU A 255 -7.95 10.44 18.32
C LEU A 255 -8.14 11.68 19.22
N VAL A 256 -8.34 11.50 20.52
CA VAL A 256 -8.39 12.64 21.47
C VAL A 256 -7.11 13.45 21.38
N ARG A 257 -5.96 12.80 21.44
CA ARG A 257 -4.66 13.48 21.43
C ARG A 257 -4.41 14.30 20.15
N ILE A 258 -4.76 13.81 18.98
CA ILE A 258 -4.58 14.59 17.74
C ILE A 258 -5.52 15.80 17.68
N GLU A 259 -6.65 15.79 18.39
CA GLU A 259 -7.58 16.91 18.45
C GLU A 259 -7.15 17.95 19.50
N THR A 260 -6.69 17.49 20.67
CA THR A 260 -6.46 18.35 21.85
C THR A 260 -4.97 18.73 22.06
N GLU A 261 -4.03 17.96 21.50
CA GLU A 261 -2.60 18.18 21.66
C GLU A 261 -1.95 18.64 20.32
N PRO A 262 -1.86 19.94 20.01
CA PRO A 262 -1.27 20.43 18.75
C PRO A 262 0.17 19.95 18.52
N LEU A 263 0.97 19.87 19.59
CA LEU A 263 2.36 19.38 19.53
C LEU A 263 2.44 17.89 19.14
N PHE A 264 1.46 17.08 19.55
CA PHE A 264 1.40 15.69 19.14
C PHE A 264 1.08 15.56 17.64
N LEU A 265 0.12 16.32 17.15
CA LEU A 265 -0.22 16.37 15.73
C LEU A 265 0.96 16.84 14.88
N GLU A 266 1.70 17.84 15.35
CA GLU A 266 2.92 18.32 14.69
C GLU A 266 4.03 17.26 14.69
N ARG A 267 4.22 16.54 15.80
CA ARG A 267 5.19 15.43 15.92
C ARG A 267 4.88 14.32 14.90
N LEU A 268 3.60 13.95 14.72
CA LEU A 268 3.17 13.02 13.69
C LEU A 268 3.50 13.55 12.29
N THR A 269 3.21 14.83 12.02
CA THR A 269 3.47 15.46 10.73
C THR A 269 4.97 15.47 10.42
N ARG A 270 5.82 15.85 11.37
CA ARG A 270 7.29 15.80 11.19
C ARG A 270 7.79 14.39 10.90
N ALA A 271 7.22 13.38 11.58
CA ALA A 271 7.62 11.99 11.39
C ALA A 271 7.31 11.48 9.97
N ILE A 272 6.12 11.76 9.43
CA ILE A 272 5.79 11.37 8.04
C ILE A 272 6.58 12.18 7.01
N THR A 273 6.88 13.45 7.27
CA THR A 273 7.68 14.30 6.35
C THR A 273 9.08 13.71 6.14
N ARG A 274 9.69 13.15 7.19
CA ARG A 274 10.98 12.43 7.06
C ARG A 274 10.91 11.20 6.14
N ARG A 275 9.73 10.61 5.97
CA ARG A 275 9.51 9.44 5.08
C ARG A 275 9.12 9.84 3.66
N ALA A 276 8.74 11.10 3.41
CA ALA A 276 8.27 11.58 2.10
C ALA A 276 9.23 11.30 0.92
N PRO A 277 10.56 11.36 1.08
CA PRO A 277 11.48 11.01 -0.01
C PRO A 277 11.32 9.58 -0.54
N LEU A 278 10.86 8.62 0.28
CA LEU A 278 10.63 7.24 -0.15
C LEU A 278 9.51 7.10 -1.18
N PHE A 279 8.55 8.03 -1.17
CA PHE A 279 7.32 7.95 -1.96
C PHE A 279 7.29 8.91 -3.15
N GLN A 280 8.46 9.40 -3.56
CA GLN A 280 8.56 10.28 -4.72
C GLN A 280 8.48 9.50 -6.04
N PRO A 281 7.72 9.97 -7.04
CA PRO A 281 7.61 9.31 -8.35
C PRO A 281 8.95 9.10 -9.06
N ALA A 282 9.87 10.05 -8.94
CA ALA A 282 11.20 9.94 -9.53
C ALA A 282 11.98 8.75 -8.92
N ARG A 283 11.88 8.55 -7.60
CA ARG A 283 12.53 7.44 -6.91
C ARG A 283 11.98 6.09 -7.37
N GLU A 284 10.66 5.89 -7.35
CA GLU A 284 10.03 4.65 -7.84
C GLU A 284 10.45 4.35 -9.29
N LYS A 285 10.48 5.40 -10.14
CA LYS A 285 10.95 5.25 -11.54
C LYS A 285 12.41 4.82 -11.64
N THR A 286 13.30 5.40 -10.81
CA THR A 286 14.72 5.03 -10.77
C THR A 286 14.92 3.59 -10.28
N GLU A 287 14.19 3.19 -9.22
CA GLU A 287 14.23 1.82 -8.69
C GLU A 287 13.78 0.79 -9.75
N TRP A 288 12.70 1.08 -10.48
CA TRP A 288 12.27 0.24 -11.60
C TRP A 288 13.27 0.21 -12.75
N LYS A 289 13.86 1.36 -13.10
CA LYS A 289 14.89 1.42 -14.13
C LYS A 289 16.07 0.52 -13.78
N SER A 290 16.61 0.66 -12.59
CA SER A 290 17.73 -0.14 -12.10
C SER A 290 17.41 -1.64 -12.08
N LEU A 291 16.21 -2.01 -11.64
CA LEU A 291 15.76 -3.40 -11.61
C LEU A 291 15.66 -4.00 -13.02
N ILE A 292 15.10 -3.27 -13.98
CA ILE A 292 15.00 -3.77 -15.37
C ILE A 292 16.38 -3.87 -16.02
N GLU A 293 17.28 -2.92 -15.77
CA GLU A 293 18.66 -2.97 -16.26
C GLU A 293 19.45 -4.15 -15.66
N GLU A 294 19.21 -4.49 -14.38
CA GLU A 294 19.75 -5.69 -13.73
C GLU A 294 19.25 -6.98 -14.40
N MET A 295 17.96 -7.02 -14.74
CA MET A 295 17.29 -8.21 -15.29
C MET A 295 17.49 -8.39 -16.80
N MET A 296 17.69 -7.30 -17.52
CA MET A 296 17.85 -7.27 -18.98
C MET A 296 19.08 -6.44 -19.33
N PRO A 297 20.29 -6.93 -19.04
CA PRO A 297 21.51 -6.21 -19.37
C PRO A 297 21.58 -6.00 -20.89
N LYS A 298 21.92 -4.76 -21.30
CA LYS A 298 22.13 -4.46 -22.72
C LYS A 298 23.19 -5.40 -23.27
N PRO A 299 23.03 -5.97 -24.48
CA PRO A 299 24.07 -6.72 -25.12
C PRO A 299 25.33 -5.85 -25.20
N LEU A 300 26.49 -6.42 -24.81
CA LEU A 300 27.75 -5.74 -24.93
C LEU A 300 27.91 -5.27 -26.38
N PRO A 301 28.40 -4.03 -26.65
CA PRO A 301 28.66 -3.59 -28.00
C PRO A 301 29.60 -4.59 -28.65
N ALA A 302 29.24 -5.06 -29.85
CA ALA A 302 30.05 -6.01 -30.61
C ALA A 302 31.48 -5.47 -30.65
N ARG A 303 32.45 -6.24 -30.14
CA ARG A 303 33.87 -5.91 -30.30
C ARG A 303 34.12 -5.69 -31.78
N ARG A 304 34.42 -4.44 -32.16
CA ARG A 304 34.93 -4.18 -33.52
C ARG A 304 36.10 -5.12 -33.75
N ARG A 305 35.90 -6.12 -34.62
CA ARG A 305 37.03 -6.90 -35.13
C ARG A 305 38.00 -5.88 -35.74
N ARG A 306 39.15 -5.68 -35.11
CA ARG A 306 40.25 -4.98 -35.76
C ARG A 306 40.55 -5.84 -36.98
N ALA A 307 40.33 -5.28 -38.18
CA ALA A 307 40.85 -5.82 -39.40
C ALA A 307 42.38 -5.80 -39.28
N ALA A 308 42.99 -6.96 -39.41
CA ALA A 308 44.42 -7.12 -39.56
C ALA A 308 44.81 -6.77 -40.99
#